data_810df794158ebd500ff330e94d5b860d
#
_entry.id   810df794158ebd500ff330e94d5b860d
#
_cell.length_a   1.000
_cell.length_b   1.000
_cell.length_c   1.000
_cell.angle_alpha   90.00
_cell.angle_beta   90.00
_cell.angle_gamma   90.00
#
_symmetry.space_group_name_H-M   'P 1'
#
loop_
_entity.id
_entity.type
_entity.pdbx_description
1 polymer ?
#
loop_
_entity_poly.entity_id
_entity_poly.type
_entity_poly.pdbx_seq_one_letter_code
_entity_poly.pdbx_strand_id
1 'polypeptide(L)'
;GATSIPNNLITTCISPLNYSFESSVAGERVFSIMNHEMVHIATLDNASSSDLSMQKFFLGKVRSSNDHPISMYYSYLTSPRYYSPRWLHEGMAVFVETWMDGGKGNALGNYDEMFFRTRVIENSRIYSPLGLAAAGTSADFMSKSNYYYYGTRFISYLAYQHGPTKLLDWIIRKDGTKRSFSSDFKRVYGTSVS
;
A
#
# COMPACT_ATOMS: atom_id res chain seq x y z
N GLY A 1 7.34 -9.76 6.19
CA GLY A 1 7.60 -8.60 7.02
C GLY A 1 6.32 -7.99 7.55
N ALA A 2 6.44 -7.08 8.47
CA ALA A 2 5.34 -6.28 8.97
C ALA A 2 5.85 -4.94 9.51
N THR A 3 5.16 -3.88 9.17
CA THR A 3 5.41 -2.54 9.69
C THR A 3 4.38 -2.17 10.75
N SER A 4 4.82 -1.65 11.88
CA SER A 4 3.97 -1.21 12.98
C SER A 4 4.00 0.30 13.15
N ILE A 5 2.82 0.90 13.15
CA ILE A 5 2.61 2.29 13.54
C ILE A 5 2.02 2.29 14.97
N PRO A 6 2.42 3.21 15.83
CA PRO A 6 3.12 4.49 15.59
C PRO A 6 4.65 4.42 15.65
N ASN A 7 5.24 3.28 15.93
CA ASN A 7 6.65 3.20 16.36
C ASN A 7 7.66 3.10 15.22
N ASN A 8 7.21 3.14 13.93
CA ASN A 8 8.06 2.93 12.75
C ASN A 8 8.93 1.65 12.89
N LEU A 9 8.33 0.59 13.46
CA LEU A 9 9.01 -0.67 13.71
C LEU A 9 8.79 -1.63 12.54
N ILE A 10 9.88 -2.16 12.01
CA ILE A 10 9.85 -3.25 11.03
C ILE A 10 10.15 -4.56 11.73
N THR A 11 9.28 -5.54 11.56
CA THR A 11 9.49 -6.92 12.03
C THR A 11 9.62 -7.82 10.81
N THR A 12 10.77 -8.48 10.64
CA THR A 12 11.01 -9.45 9.56
C THR A 12 11.13 -10.85 10.13
N CYS A 13 10.53 -11.81 9.44
CA CYS A 13 10.64 -13.22 9.77
C CYS A 13 11.79 -13.83 8.95
N ILE A 14 12.78 -14.37 9.62
CA ILE A 14 13.90 -15.08 9.00
C ILE A 14 13.53 -16.56 8.95
N SER A 15 12.66 -16.93 8.01
CA SER A 15 12.29 -18.34 7.77
C SER A 15 12.79 -18.78 6.39
N PRO A 16 12.94 -20.08 6.14
CA PRO A 16 13.21 -20.59 4.80
C PRO A 16 12.17 -20.11 3.80
N LEU A 17 12.57 -19.93 2.54
CA LEU A 17 11.68 -19.59 1.45
C LEU A 17 10.57 -20.62 1.29
N ASN A 18 9.36 -20.17 1.22
CA ASN A 18 8.23 -20.98 0.79
C ASN A 18 7.86 -20.60 -0.66
N TYR A 19 8.41 -21.32 -1.62
CA TYR A 19 8.23 -21.08 -3.05
C TYR A 19 6.77 -21.18 -3.51
N SER A 20 5.89 -21.72 -2.69
CA SER A 20 4.45 -21.75 -3.00
C SER A 20 3.77 -20.37 -2.86
N PHE A 21 4.39 -19.44 -2.15
CA PHE A 21 3.80 -18.15 -1.83
C PHE A 21 4.71 -16.95 -2.11
N GLU A 22 5.99 -17.17 -2.35
CA GLU A 22 6.98 -16.11 -2.51
C GLU A 22 7.61 -16.20 -3.90
N SER A 23 7.47 -15.14 -4.68
CA SER A 23 8.07 -15.00 -6.01
C SER A 23 9.36 -14.17 -6.01
N SER A 24 9.90 -13.84 -4.82
CA SER A 24 11.13 -13.09 -4.69
C SER A 24 12.38 -13.92 -5.05
N VAL A 25 13.41 -13.26 -5.56
CA VAL A 25 14.69 -13.90 -5.88
C VAL A 25 15.38 -14.33 -4.58
N ALA A 26 15.78 -15.61 -4.48
CA ALA A 26 16.23 -16.24 -3.24
C ALA A 26 17.42 -15.54 -2.56
N GLY A 27 18.34 -14.96 -3.33
CA GLY A 27 19.56 -14.33 -2.79
C GLY A 27 19.38 -12.93 -2.22
N GLU A 28 18.28 -12.24 -2.54
CA GLU A 28 18.04 -10.83 -2.19
C GLU A 28 16.80 -10.61 -1.34
N ARG A 29 16.20 -11.69 -0.84
CA ARG A 29 14.93 -11.68 -0.11
C ARG A 29 14.88 -10.69 1.06
N VAL A 30 15.92 -10.67 1.88
CA VAL A 30 15.94 -9.77 3.06
C VAL A 30 15.98 -8.32 2.61
N PHE A 31 16.77 -8.03 1.58
CA PHE A 31 16.85 -6.67 1.00
C PHE A 31 15.52 -6.24 0.41
N SER A 32 14.90 -7.10 -0.40
CA SER A 32 13.57 -6.83 -0.98
C SER A 32 12.50 -6.61 0.10
N ILE A 33 12.42 -7.49 1.12
CA ILE A 33 11.48 -7.33 2.23
C ILE A 33 11.75 -6.03 3.00
N MET A 34 13.01 -5.69 3.26
CA MET A 34 13.35 -4.45 3.96
C MET A 34 12.94 -3.22 3.15
N ASN A 35 13.20 -3.20 1.84
CA ASN A 35 12.75 -2.13 0.96
C ASN A 35 11.22 -1.99 0.98
N HIS A 36 10.49 -3.12 0.90
CA HIS A 36 9.04 -3.15 1.00
C HIS A 36 8.53 -2.48 2.29
N GLU A 37 9.01 -2.94 3.43
CA GLU A 37 8.59 -2.41 4.74
C GLU A 37 9.02 -0.94 4.95
N MET A 38 10.18 -0.55 4.41
CA MET A 38 10.62 0.86 4.44
C MET A 38 9.69 1.77 3.64
N VAL A 39 9.11 1.30 2.54
CA VAL A 39 8.12 2.09 1.78
C VAL A 39 6.87 2.33 2.62
N HIS A 40 6.41 1.35 3.41
CA HIS A 40 5.30 1.55 4.34
C HIS A 40 5.63 2.65 5.36
N ILE A 41 6.81 2.62 5.96
CA ILE A 41 7.24 3.69 6.88
C ILE A 41 7.28 5.03 6.15
N ALA A 42 7.96 5.12 5.02
CA ALA A 42 8.10 6.35 4.26
C ALA A 42 6.77 6.97 3.86
N THR A 43 5.78 6.14 3.46
CA THR A 43 4.45 6.64 3.06
C THR A 43 3.57 7.02 4.25
N LEU A 44 3.68 6.32 5.38
CA LEU A 44 2.84 6.51 6.56
C LEU A 44 3.40 7.52 7.56
N ASP A 45 4.70 7.78 7.53
CA ASP A 45 5.37 8.73 8.43
C ASP A 45 5.26 10.18 7.93
N ASN A 46 5.02 10.39 6.65
CA ASN A 46 4.80 11.71 6.09
C ASN A 46 3.54 12.38 6.67
N ALA A 47 3.69 13.63 7.08
CA ALA A 47 2.65 14.39 7.74
C ALA A 47 2.60 15.83 7.22
N SER A 48 1.39 16.40 7.13
CA SER A 48 1.20 17.83 6.92
C SER A 48 1.37 18.61 8.23
N SER A 49 1.50 19.94 8.15
CA SER A 49 1.54 20.81 9.32
C SER A 49 0.34 20.61 10.25
N SER A 50 -0.86 20.35 9.69
CA SER A 50 -2.04 20.04 10.49
C SER A 50 -1.95 18.70 11.21
N ASP A 51 -1.35 17.68 10.58
CA ASP A 51 -1.16 16.37 11.22
C ASP A 51 -0.10 16.46 12.32
N LEU A 52 0.99 17.19 12.08
CA LEU A 52 2.03 17.45 13.09
C LEU A 52 1.46 18.20 14.30
N SER A 53 0.57 19.16 14.10
CA SER A 53 -0.12 19.85 15.19
C SER A 53 -0.97 18.88 16.03
N MET A 54 -1.68 17.95 15.39
CA MET A 54 -2.43 16.90 16.10
C MET A 54 -1.50 15.92 16.82
N GLN A 55 -0.39 15.51 16.17
CA GLN A 55 0.63 14.68 16.83
C GLN A 55 1.21 15.38 18.05
N LYS A 56 1.50 16.67 17.98
CA LYS A 56 1.97 17.45 19.13
C LYS A 56 0.94 17.51 20.25
N PHE A 57 -0.33 17.72 19.93
CA PHE A 57 -1.42 17.75 20.91
C PHE A 57 -1.60 16.41 21.63
N PHE A 58 -1.51 15.29 20.91
CA PHE A 58 -1.66 13.93 21.46
C PHE A 58 -0.36 13.28 21.93
N LEU A 59 0.75 14.03 21.98
CA LEU A 59 2.10 13.56 22.35
C LEU A 59 2.64 12.45 21.45
N GLY A 60 2.23 12.43 20.19
CA GLY A 60 2.67 11.49 19.17
C GLY A 60 1.53 10.96 18.29
N LYS A 61 1.83 9.93 17.51
CA LYS A 61 0.83 9.22 16.71
C LYS A 61 -0.01 8.33 17.62
N VAL A 62 -1.32 8.44 17.53
CA VAL A 62 -2.25 7.63 18.33
C VAL A 62 -2.48 6.29 17.65
N ARG A 63 -2.33 5.18 18.40
CA ARG A 63 -2.71 3.85 17.94
C ARG A 63 -4.20 3.63 18.20
N SER A 64 -4.93 3.13 17.18
CA SER A 64 -6.33 2.73 17.36
C SER A 64 -6.43 1.45 18.21
N SER A 65 -7.47 1.39 19.04
CA SER A 65 -7.81 0.22 19.85
C SER A 65 -9.31 -0.08 19.74
N ASN A 66 -9.66 -1.34 19.64
CA ASN A 66 -11.05 -1.79 19.62
C ASN A 66 -11.75 -1.54 20.98
N ASP A 67 -11.00 -1.57 22.09
CA ASP A 67 -11.52 -1.32 23.43
C ASP A 67 -11.87 0.16 23.66
N HIS A 68 -11.31 1.04 22.82
CA HIS A 68 -11.52 2.49 22.88
C HIS A 68 -11.84 3.05 21.49
N PRO A 69 -13.08 2.93 20.99
CA PRO A 69 -13.44 3.28 19.60
C PRO A 69 -13.10 4.72 19.20
N ILE A 70 -13.15 5.67 20.15
CA ILE A 70 -12.76 7.07 19.91
C ILE A 70 -11.28 7.20 19.50
N SER A 71 -10.43 6.24 19.88
CA SER A 71 -9.03 6.20 19.48
C SER A 71 -8.84 6.07 17.96
N MET A 72 -9.80 5.50 17.23
CA MET A 72 -9.78 5.46 15.77
C MET A 72 -9.83 6.87 15.17
N TYR A 73 -10.66 7.73 15.74
CA TYR A 73 -10.74 9.12 15.31
C TYR A 73 -9.43 9.87 15.59
N TYR A 74 -8.87 9.72 16.77
CA TYR A 74 -7.58 10.34 17.13
C TYR A 74 -6.43 9.79 16.29
N SER A 75 -6.43 8.49 16.01
CA SER A 75 -5.48 7.86 15.12
C SER A 75 -5.59 8.44 13.69
N TYR A 76 -6.82 8.64 13.19
CA TYR A 76 -7.05 9.29 11.90
C TYR A 76 -6.58 10.76 11.88
N LEU A 77 -6.70 11.48 12.99
CA LEU A 77 -6.20 12.85 13.09
C LEU A 77 -4.67 12.93 13.06
N THR A 78 -3.98 11.94 13.63
CA THR A 78 -2.53 11.91 13.77
C THR A 78 -1.81 11.16 12.64
N SER A 79 -2.51 10.23 11.96
CA SER A 79 -1.95 9.37 10.91
C SER A 79 -3.00 9.00 9.86
N PRO A 80 -3.52 9.97 9.08
CA PRO A 80 -4.69 9.74 8.21
C PRO A 80 -4.43 8.70 7.11
N ARG A 81 -3.20 8.59 6.62
CA ARG A 81 -2.84 7.62 5.57
C ARG A 81 -2.86 6.18 6.03
N TYR A 82 -2.76 5.92 7.32
CA TYR A 82 -2.91 4.58 7.88
C TYR A 82 -4.28 3.94 7.53
N TYR A 83 -5.31 4.77 7.36
CA TYR A 83 -6.66 4.33 6.99
C TYR A 83 -6.89 4.23 5.47
N SER A 84 -5.85 4.35 4.68
CA SER A 84 -5.93 4.05 3.25
C SER A 84 -6.12 2.54 3.02
N PRO A 85 -6.76 2.11 1.91
CA PRO A 85 -6.97 0.70 1.64
C PRO A 85 -5.66 -0.08 1.56
N ARG A 86 -5.70 -1.33 1.99
CA ARG A 86 -4.53 -2.20 2.00
C ARG A 86 -3.92 -2.36 0.60
N TRP A 87 -4.73 -2.47 -0.43
CA TRP A 87 -4.24 -2.58 -1.81
C TRP A 87 -3.37 -1.37 -2.24
N LEU A 88 -3.63 -0.18 -1.68
CA LEU A 88 -2.80 1.00 -1.94
C LEU A 88 -1.44 0.88 -1.25
N HIS A 89 -1.42 0.47 0.02
CA HIS A 89 -0.18 0.31 0.77
C HIS A 89 0.71 -0.78 0.16
N GLU A 90 0.15 -1.95 -0.06
CA GLU A 90 0.89 -3.10 -0.60
C GLU A 90 1.29 -2.86 -2.07
N GLY A 91 0.39 -2.31 -2.88
CA GLY A 91 0.69 -2.00 -4.27
C GLY A 91 1.81 -0.97 -4.43
N MET A 92 1.82 0.05 -3.57
CA MET A 92 2.89 1.05 -3.54
C MET A 92 4.22 0.45 -3.09
N ALA A 93 4.19 -0.38 -2.05
CA ALA A 93 5.38 -1.03 -1.54
C ALA A 93 6.02 -1.96 -2.58
N VAL A 94 5.23 -2.82 -3.24
CA VAL A 94 5.73 -3.70 -4.31
C VAL A 94 6.23 -2.93 -5.52
N PHE A 95 5.56 -1.84 -5.90
CA PHE A 95 6.00 -1.02 -7.03
C PHE A 95 7.38 -0.39 -6.77
N VAL A 96 7.57 0.23 -5.61
CA VAL A 96 8.83 0.89 -5.24
C VAL A 96 9.93 -0.13 -4.97
N GLU A 97 9.63 -1.23 -4.25
CA GLU A 97 10.53 -2.36 -4.04
C GLU A 97 11.11 -2.85 -5.36
N THR A 98 10.25 -3.19 -6.33
CA THR A 98 10.68 -3.65 -7.66
C THR A 98 11.56 -2.64 -8.37
N TRP A 99 11.25 -1.36 -8.25
CA TRP A 99 12.06 -0.30 -8.86
C TRP A 99 13.42 -0.14 -8.18
N MET A 100 13.47 -0.22 -6.85
CA MET A 100 14.73 -0.15 -6.08
C MET A 100 15.63 -1.37 -6.33
N ASP A 101 15.05 -2.53 -6.63
CA ASP A 101 15.77 -3.76 -6.96
C ASP A 101 16.15 -3.86 -8.46
N GLY A 102 16.17 -2.74 -9.16
CA GLY A 102 16.57 -2.68 -10.57
C GLY A 102 15.61 -3.41 -11.51
N GLY A 103 14.33 -3.42 -11.19
CA GLY A 103 13.27 -4.06 -11.97
C GLY A 103 13.08 -5.55 -11.65
N LYS A 104 13.78 -6.08 -10.66
CA LYS A 104 13.61 -7.44 -10.15
C LYS A 104 12.57 -7.44 -9.04
N GLY A 105 11.39 -7.96 -9.30
CA GLY A 105 10.32 -8.01 -8.30
C GLY A 105 8.97 -8.34 -8.92
N ASN A 106 7.90 -8.10 -8.18
CA ASN A 106 6.56 -8.51 -8.55
C ASN A 106 5.79 -7.47 -9.38
N ALA A 107 6.30 -6.23 -9.52
CA ALA A 107 5.64 -5.23 -10.35
C ALA A 107 5.91 -5.50 -11.83
N LEU A 108 4.85 -5.74 -12.60
CA LEU A 108 4.92 -6.03 -14.04
C LEU A 108 5.79 -7.25 -14.39
N GLY A 109 5.97 -8.16 -13.44
CA GLY A 109 6.68 -9.41 -13.66
C GLY A 109 5.87 -10.44 -14.43
N ASN A 110 6.52 -11.53 -14.85
CA ASN A 110 5.87 -12.60 -15.62
C ASN A 110 4.68 -13.23 -14.89
N TYR A 111 4.74 -13.35 -13.56
CA TYR A 111 3.65 -13.90 -12.76
C TYR A 111 2.44 -12.96 -12.73
N ASP A 112 2.66 -11.68 -12.51
CA ASP A 112 1.64 -10.64 -12.55
C ASP A 112 0.93 -10.61 -13.92
N GLU A 113 1.71 -10.63 -14.99
CA GLU A 113 1.17 -10.66 -16.35
C GLU A 113 0.36 -11.93 -16.62
N MET A 114 0.86 -13.09 -16.21
CA MET A 114 0.14 -14.37 -16.32
C MET A 114 -1.18 -14.32 -15.57
N PHE A 115 -1.18 -13.81 -14.33
CA PHE A 115 -2.36 -13.72 -13.48
C PHE A 115 -3.49 -12.89 -14.13
N PHE A 116 -3.17 -11.68 -14.61
CA PHE A 116 -4.17 -10.81 -15.23
C PHE A 116 -4.59 -11.30 -16.62
N ARG A 117 -3.66 -11.80 -17.41
CA ARG A 117 -3.95 -12.36 -18.74
C ARG A 117 -4.91 -13.55 -18.64
N THR A 118 -4.68 -14.47 -17.70
CA THR A 118 -5.57 -15.59 -17.45
C THR A 118 -6.99 -15.12 -17.10
N ARG A 119 -7.11 -14.13 -16.20
CA ARG A 119 -8.43 -13.60 -15.81
C ARG A 119 -9.18 -12.97 -16.99
N VAL A 120 -8.47 -12.29 -17.89
CA VAL A 120 -9.08 -11.71 -19.09
C VAL A 120 -9.51 -12.81 -20.07
N ILE A 121 -8.65 -13.80 -20.33
CA ILE A 121 -8.95 -14.92 -21.26
C ILE A 121 -10.12 -15.76 -20.76
N GLU A 122 -10.16 -16.07 -19.47
CA GLU A 122 -11.21 -16.89 -18.86
C GLU A 122 -12.47 -16.09 -18.52
N ASN A 123 -12.52 -14.80 -18.85
CA ASN A 123 -13.59 -13.88 -18.44
C ASN A 123 -13.90 -13.96 -16.94
N SER A 124 -12.86 -14.15 -16.14
CA SER A 124 -12.97 -14.26 -14.70
C SER A 124 -13.22 -12.90 -14.05
N ARG A 125 -13.76 -12.92 -12.83
CA ARG A 125 -14.05 -11.69 -12.08
C ARG A 125 -12.80 -10.84 -11.85
N ILE A 126 -12.89 -9.57 -12.25
CA ILE A 126 -11.93 -8.52 -11.89
C ILE A 126 -12.51 -7.72 -10.73
N TYR A 127 -11.73 -7.53 -9.67
CA TYR A 127 -12.19 -6.82 -8.47
C TYR A 127 -12.11 -5.30 -8.66
N SER A 128 -13.16 -4.61 -8.24
CA SER A 128 -13.13 -3.16 -8.06
C SER A 128 -12.31 -2.77 -6.81
N PRO A 129 -11.87 -1.52 -6.65
CA PRO A 129 -11.19 -1.05 -5.45
C PRO A 129 -11.98 -1.31 -4.15
N LEU A 130 -13.31 -1.18 -4.20
CA LEU A 130 -14.17 -1.50 -3.06
C LEU A 130 -14.18 -3.00 -2.76
N GLY A 131 -14.27 -3.85 -3.79
CA GLY A 131 -14.19 -5.31 -3.63
C GLY A 131 -12.87 -5.78 -3.05
N LEU A 132 -11.77 -5.10 -3.39
CA LEU A 132 -10.46 -5.35 -2.80
C LEU A 132 -10.38 -4.90 -1.33
N ALA A 133 -11.03 -3.79 -0.98
CA ALA A 133 -11.05 -3.30 0.40
C ALA A 133 -11.89 -4.19 1.33
N ALA A 134 -12.89 -4.90 0.80
CA ALA A 134 -13.77 -5.81 1.53
C ALA A 134 -13.12 -7.19 1.78
N ALA A 135 -11.87 -7.20 2.21
CA ALA A 135 -11.11 -8.41 2.48
C ALA A 135 -11.84 -9.34 3.47
N GLY A 136 -12.01 -10.59 3.09
CA GLY A 136 -12.71 -11.61 3.88
C GLY A 136 -14.13 -11.94 3.40
N THR A 137 -14.68 -11.16 2.46
CA THR A 137 -15.96 -11.47 1.79
C THR A 137 -15.78 -12.13 0.42
N SER A 138 -14.54 -12.22 -0.05
CA SER A 138 -14.18 -12.83 -1.33
C SER A 138 -14.05 -14.35 -1.17
N ALA A 139 -14.75 -15.10 -2.02
CA ALA A 139 -14.60 -16.56 -2.13
C ALA A 139 -13.32 -17.00 -2.87
N ASP A 140 -12.41 -16.08 -3.16
CA ASP A 140 -11.17 -16.33 -3.86
C ASP A 140 -10.07 -16.83 -2.91
N PHE A 141 -9.45 -17.96 -3.24
CA PHE A 141 -8.29 -18.51 -2.49
C PHE A 141 -7.11 -17.54 -2.41
N MET A 142 -7.02 -16.62 -3.36
CA MET A 142 -5.96 -15.61 -3.47
C MET A 142 -6.30 -14.30 -2.75
N SER A 143 -7.32 -14.27 -1.91
CA SER A 143 -7.84 -13.04 -1.29
C SER A 143 -6.77 -12.17 -0.63
N LYS A 144 -5.79 -12.77 0.04
CA LYS A 144 -4.67 -12.04 0.68
C LYS A 144 -3.64 -11.53 -0.33
N SER A 145 -3.44 -12.23 -1.44
CA SER A 145 -2.47 -11.84 -2.48
C SER A 145 -3.04 -10.83 -3.46
N ASN A 146 -4.36 -10.74 -3.59
CA ASN A 146 -5.02 -9.81 -4.51
C ASN A 146 -4.67 -8.34 -4.22
N TYR A 147 -4.44 -7.96 -2.97
CA TYR A 147 -4.00 -6.60 -2.66
C TYR A 147 -2.69 -6.23 -3.35
N TYR A 148 -1.75 -7.16 -3.36
CA TYR A 148 -0.45 -7.00 -3.98
C TYR A 148 -0.59 -6.87 -5.49
N TYR A 149 -1.26 -7.83 -6.15
CA TYR A 149 -1.38 -7.84 -7.62
C TYR A 149 -2.16 -6.65 -8.16
N TYR A 150 -3.39 -6.47 -7.70
CA TYR A 150 -4.25 -5.38 -8.17
C TYR A 150 -3.71 -4.01 -7.78
N GLY A 151 -3.23 -3.88 -6.56
CA GLY A 151 -2.62 -2.64 -6.09
C GLY A 151 -1.42 -2.25 -6.93
N THR A 152 -0.48 -3.18 -7.11
CA THR A 152 0.73 -2.95 -7.92
C THR A 152 0.39 -2.64 -9.37
N ARG A 153 -0.55 -3.37 -9.98
CA ARG A 153 -0.98 -3.12 -11.36
C ARG A 153 -1.57 -1.73 -11.51
N PHE A 154 -2.40 -1.30 -10.57
CA PHE A 154 -3.00 0.03 -10.60
C PHE A 154 -1.95 1.14 -10.39
N ILE A 155 -1.05 0.99 -9.42
CA ILE A 155 0.05 1.94 -9.18
C ILE A 155 0.97 2.04 -10.40
N SER A 156 1.34 0.91 -11.00
CA SER A 156 2.15 0.85 -12.22
C SER A 156 1.45 1.55 -13.39
N TYR A 157 0.14 1.35 -13.55
CA TYR A 157 -0.66 2.03 -14.55
C TYR A 157 -0.65 3.56 -14.36
N LEU A 158 -0.84 4.03 -13.13
CA LEU A 158 -0.81 5.46 -12.83
C LEU A 158 0.57 6.07 -13.10
N ALA A 159 1.64 5.37 -12.70
CA ALA A 159 3.00 5.81 -12.96
C ALA A 159 3.32 5.88 -14.45
N TYR A 160 2.84 4.89 -15.22
CA TYR A 160 3.01 4.86 -16.69
C TYR A 160 2.23 5.98 -17.39
N GLN A 161 0.96 6.17 -17.04
CA GLN A 161 0.08 7.14 -17.69
C GLN A 161 0.37 8.60 -17.31
N HIS A 162 0.78 8.84 -16.07
CA HIS A 162 0.86 10.19 -15.53
C HIS A 162 2.25 10.57 -15.01
N GLY A 163 3.17 9.64 -15.02
CA GLY A 163 4.51 9.81 -14.46
C GLY A 163 4.60 9.57 -12.94
N PRO A 164 5.79 9.17 -12.46
CA PRO A 164 6.00 8.84 -11.05
C PRO A 164 5.86 10.06 -10.13
N THR A 165 6.18 11.26 -10.61
CA THR A 165 6.04 12.49 -9.80
C THR A 165 4.59 12.73 -9.39
N LYS A 166 3.63 12.51 -10.30
CA LYS A 166 2.22 12.68 -10.01
C LYS A 166 1.70 11.62 -9.03
N LEU A 167 2.25 10.41 -9.10
CA LEU A 167 1.99 9.37 -8.12
C LEU A 167 2.46 9.80 -6.71
N LEU A 168 3.68 10.33 -6.59
CA LEU A 168 4.21 10.83 -5.32
C LEU A 168 3.38 12.00 -4.77
N ASP A 169 2.88 12.88 -5.63
CA ASP A 169 1.98 13.98 -5.22
C ASP A 169 0.67 13.51 -4.58
N TRP A 170 0.21 12.32 -4.91
CA TRP A 170 -0.94 11.70 -4.29
C TRP A 170 -0.58 10.94 -3.00
N ILE A 171 0.49 10.15 -3.03
CA ILE A 171 0.85 9.24 -1.93
C ILE A 171 1.44 10.00 -0.74
N ILE A 172 2.36 10.92 -1.00
CA ILE A 172 3.08 11.63 0.06
C ILE A 172 2.17 12.67 0.72
N ARG A 173 1.99 12.53 2.02
CA ARG A 173 1.25 13.48 2.85
C ARG A 173 2.09 14.72 3.12
N LYS A 174 1.62 15.88 2.69
CA LYS A 174 2.27 17.21 2.85
C LYS A 174 1.21 18.31 2.90
N ASP A 175 1.60 19.54 3.15
CA ASP A 175 0.69 20.68 3.12
C ASP A 175 0.02 20.82 1.73
N GLY A 176 -1.26 21.17 1.74
CA GLY A 176 -2.08 21.22 0.54
C GLY A 176 -2.72 19.89 0.11
N THR A 177 -2.27 18.75 0.66
CA THR A 177 -2.89 17.44 0.39
C THR A 177 -4.16 17.23 1.20
N LYS A 178 -5.12 16.46 0.64
CA LYS A 178 -6.33 16.08 1.37
C LYS A 178 -6.04 14.94 2.35
N ARG A 179 -6.73 14.94 3.50
CA ARG A 179 -6.55 13.92 4.53
C ARG A 179 -6.99 12.53 4.06
N SER A 180 -8.16 12.44 3.43
CA SER A 180 -8.62 11.20 2.80
C SER A 180 -7.85 10.92 1.51
N PHE A 181 -7.42 9.65 1.32
CA PHE A 181 -6.70 9.20 0.13
C PHE A 181 -7.52 9.39 -1.15
N SER A 182 -8.83 9.11 -1.11
CA SER A 182 -9.73 9.24 -2.26
C SER A 182 -9.99 10.69 -2.66
N SER A 183 -10.16 11.57 -1.68
CA SER A 183 -10.29 13.01 -1.93
C SER A 183 -9.00 13.60 -2.49
N ASP A 184 -7.86 13.08 -2.06
CA ASP A 184 -6.55 13.51 -2.55
C ASP A 184 -6.27 12.96 -3.96
N PHE A 185 -6.73 11.73 -4.26
CA PHE A 185 -6.72 11.17 -5.60
C PHE A 185 -7.48 12.09 -6.57
N LYS A 186 -8.70 12.49 -6.21
CA LYS A 186 -9.50 13.43 -7.03
C LYS A 186 -8.79 14.77 -7.23
N ARG A 187 -8.09 15.29 -6.21
CA ARG A 187 -7.28 16.51 -6.33
C ARG A 187 -6.17 16.36 -7.37
N VAL A 188 -5.47 15.22 -7.36
CA VAL A 188 -4.29 14.99 -8.21
C VAL A 188 -4.68 14.58 -9.63
N TYR A 189 -5.65 13.70 -9.78
CA TYR A 189 -6.01 13.09 -11.07
C TYR A 189 -7.29 13.66 -11.71
N GLY A 190 -8.06 14.46 -10.99
CA GLY A 190 -9.29 15.09 -11.50
C GLY A 190 -10.51 14.16 -11.54
N THR A 191 -10.37 12.89 -11.20
CA THR A 191 -11.42 11.87 -11.22
C THR A 191 -11.48 11.09 -9.91
N SER A 192 -12.56 10.34 -9.66
CA SER A 192 -12.63 9.45 -8.50
C SER A 192 -11.77 8.19 -8.69
N VAL A 193 -11.38 7.56 -7.60
CA VAL A 193 -10.67 6.26 -7.61
C VAL A 193 -11.62 5.07 -7.77
N SER A 194 -12.90 5.31 -7.68
CA SER A 194 -14.02 4.33 -7.83
C SER A 194 -14.78 4.59 -9.10
#